data_d4808d795d08f52729064b12d3e81bde
#
_entry.id   d4808d795d08f52729064b12d3e81bde
#
_cell.length_a   1.000
_cell.length_b   1.000
_cell.length_c   1.000
_cell.angle_alpha   90.00
_cell.angle_beta   90.00
_cell.angle_gamma   90.00
#
_symmetry.space_group_name_H-M   'P 1'
#
loop_
_entity.id
_entity.type
_entity.pdbx_description
1 polymer ?
#
loop_
_entity_poly.entity_id
_entity_poly.type
_entity_poly.pdbx_seq_one_letter_code
_entity_poly.pdbx_strand_id
1 'polypeptide(L)'
;MKKSILLFSAYLSFALAGVISDAPKVTDRETPKRGSNIVASYHTSIKYAKKSVVNISAKRVIKSANLNPFNGNPLGDEFFNFFFRDMVPKERVEKSLGSGVIISKDGYIVTNSHVVENGKDIVVTLPNERKEYKAKLIGSDPKSDIAVIKIDRENLNYVKFAKSSDIKVGDIVFAIGNPFGIGETVTAGIVSALNRSGMGINEYENFIQTDASINPGNSGGALVDSRGYLIGINSAILSKSGGNNGIGFAIPSSLVKSVVESLLKNGSVKRAYLGVSIDNISSNLSSYYGRSSGAIILNVEKDSSAEKGGLKRGDIIVSIDGDEVKDASDLKNRVGLHSPKDVVKVEFVRGKKLYSTEVRLGGQGEIEISRSEAKNYEGLQLREINAKDRLSSSLKGVIVSSVIIDSKAMEVGIKKGDVIIQIGNSEIGSLEEFREAWSREKERLIYINRGGSIYLTLL
;
A
#
# COMPACT_ATOMS: atom_id res chain seq x y z
N MET A 1 -22.60 19.95 -32.62
CA MET A 1 -21.57 19.98 -31.60
C MET A 1 -21.61 18.75 -30.65
N LYS A 2 -21.88 17.52 -31.13
CA LYS A 2 -21.94 16.27 -30.31
C LYS A 2 -21.02 15.15 -30.75
N LYS A 3 -20.11 15.37 -31.72
CA LYS A 3 -19.19 14.32 -32.23
C LYS A 3 -17.73 14.45 -31.78
N SER A 4 -17.33 15.56 -31.14
CA SER A 4 -15.92 15.77 -30.74
C SER A 4 -15.57 15.25 -29.34
N ILE A 5 -16.55 14.92 -28.49
CA ILE A 5 -16.29 14.48 -27.10
C ILE A 5 -16.03 12.97 -27.03
N LEU A 6 -16.54 12.18 -27.99
CA LEU A 6 -16.31 10.72 -28.00
C LEU A 6 -14.89 10.31 -28.44
N LEU A 7 -14.21 11.15 -29.22
CA LEU A 7 -12.85 10.87 -29.70
C LEU A 7 -11.78 11.10 -28.61
N PHE A 8 -12.03 12.01 -27.66
CA PHE A 8 -11.07 12.30 -26.57
C PHE A 8 -11.08 11.22 -25.46
N SER A 9 -12.23 10.57 -25.22
CA SER A 9 -12.34 9.46 -24.27
C SER A 9 -11.64 8.18 -24.77
N ALA A 10 -11.66 7.92 -26.07
CA ALA A 10 -11.00 6.76 -26.67
C ALA A 10 -9.46 6.87 -26.67
N TYR A 11 -8.93 8.09 -26.83
CA TYR A 11 -7.47 8.32 -26.79
C TYR A 11 -6.87 8.17 -25.38
N LEU A 12 -7.61 8.53 -24.34
CA LEU A 12 -7.14 8.37 -22.97
C LEU A 12 -7.13 6.90 -22.52
N SER A 13 -8.05 6.08 -23.04
CA SER A 13 -8.09 4.65 -22.76
C SER A 13 -6.96 3.88 -23.45
N PHE A 14 -6.52 4.33 -24.62
CA PHE A 14 -5.39 3.72 -25.34
C PHE A 14 -4.02 4.06 -24.76
N ALA A 15 -3.86 5.23 -24.12
CA ALA A 15 -2.61 5.65 -23.49
C ALA A 15 -2.30 4.85 -22.21
N LEU A 16 -3.30 4.37 -21.48
CA LEU A 16 -3.08 3.57 -20.26
C LEU A 16 -2.76 2.09 -20.57
N ALA A 17 -3.28 1.54 -21.65
CA ALA A 17 -3.07 0.14 -22.04
C ALA A 17 -1.62 -0.19 -22.44
N GLY A 18 -0.74 0.81 -22.60
CA GLY A 18 0.64 0.64 -23.06
C GLY A 18 1.74 0.84 -22.02
N VAL A 19 1.39 1.23 -20.78
CA VAL A 19 2.40 1.53 -19.73
C VAL A 19 2.98 0.25 -19.13
N ILE A 20 2.16 -0.78 -18.92
CA ILE A 20 2.58 -2.06 -18.35
C ILE A 20 2.48 -3.14 -19.41
N SER A 21 3.58 -3.89 -19.59
CA SER A 21 3.61 -5.04 -20.49
C SER A 21 3.70 -6.34 -19.71
N ASP A 22 2.78 -7.26 -20.01
CA ASP A 22 2.76 -8.58 -19.40
C ASP A 22 3.78 -9.53 -20.04
N ALA A 23 4.32 -10.42 -19.20
CA ALA A 23 5.18 -11.51 -19.63
C ALA A 23 4.37 -12.75 -20.07
N PRO A 24 4.93 -13.63 -20.90
CA PRO A 24 4.33 -14.92 -21.19
C PRO A 24 4.11 -15.75 -19.92
N LYS A 25 2.98 -16.49 -19.88
CA LYS A 25 2.67 -17.40 -18.76
C LYS A 25 3.77 -18.46 -18.61
N VAL A 26 4.02 -18.89 -17.36
CA VAL A 26 4.86 -20.07 -17.10
C VAL A 26 4.07 -21.32 -17.46
N THR A 27 4.55 -22.07 -18.45
CA THR A 27 3.90 -23.33 -18.84
C THR A 27 4.53 -24.54 -18.19
N ASP A 28 5.86 -24.53 -18.06
CA ASP A 28 6.61 -25.66 -17.49
C ASP A 28 7.68 -25.20 -16.48
N ARG A 29 7.88 -26.02 -15.47
CA ARG A 29 9.01 -25.92 -14.54
C ARG A 29 9.85 -27.18 -14.69
N GLU A 30 11.01 -27.03 -15.32
CA GLU A 30 11.92 -28.14 -15.45
C GLU A 30 12.48 -28.52 -14.07
N THR A 31 12.34 -29.79 -13.71
CA THR A 31 13.03 -30.35 -12.54
C THR A 31 14.35 -30.94 -12.99
N PRO A 32 15.45 -30.75 -12.19
CA PRO A 32 16.73 -31.34 -12.50
C PRO A 32 16.61 -32.86 -12.64
N LYS A 33 16.96 -33.40 -13.80
CA LYS A 33 17.05 -34.83 -14.04
C LYS A 33 18.46 -35.32 -13.71
N ARG A 34 18.60 -36.52 -13.18
CA ARG A 34 19.91 -37.13 -12.91
C ARG A 34 20.70 -37.19 -14.24
N GLY A 35 21.84 -36.47 -14.34
CA GLY A 35 22.64 -36.38 -15.57
C GLY A 35 22.26 -35.22 -16.51
N SER A 36 21.31 -34.32 -16.14
CA SER A 36 21.01 -33.13 -16.92
C SER A 36 22.12 -32.09 -16.82
N ASN A 37 22.29 -31.26 -17.88
CA ASN A 37 23.25 -30.17 -17.88
C ASN A 37 22.85 -29.14 -16.80
N ILE A 38 23.82 -28.74 -15.98
CA ILE A 38 23.63 -27.68 -14.97
C ILE A 38 23.57 -26.35 -15.72
N VAL A 39 22.61 -25.48 -15.38
CA VAL A 39 22.58 -24.10 -15.88
C VAL A 39 23.77 -23.34 -15.28
N ALA A 40 24.76 -23.02 -16.09
CA ALA A 40 25.99 -22.35 -15.63
C ALA A 40 25.81 -20.84 -15.43
N SER A 41 24.83 -20.21 -16.12
CA SER A 41 24.64 -18.74 -16.06
C SER A 41 23.24 -18.33 -16.49
N TYR A 42 22.67 -17.39 -15.75
CA TYR A 42 21.42 -16.70 -16.08
C TYR A 42 21.66 -15.32 -16.72
N HIS A 43 22.89 -15.00 -17.10
CA HIS A 43 23.28 -13.69 -17.64
C HIS A 43 22.34 -13.22 -18.76
N THR A 44 22.05 -14.11 -19.72
CA THR A 44 21.20 -13.79 -20.90
C THR A 44 19.76 -13.49 -20.49
N SER A 45 19.21 -14.25 -19.52
CA SER A 45 17.83 -14.09 -19.05
C SER A 45 17.64 -12.76 -18.32
N ILE A 46 18.54 -12.40 -17.41
CA ILE A 46 18.39 -11.20 -16.56
C ILE A 46 18.95 -9.92 -17.20
N LYS A 47 19.60 -10.03 -18.38
CA LYS A 47 20.26 -8.90 -19.06
C LYS A 47 19.35 -7.68 -19.28
N TYR A 48 18.10 -7.92 -19.67
CA TYR A 48 17.14 -6.83 -19.92
C TYR A 48 16.60 -6.24 -18.61
N ALA A 49 16.33 -7.09 -17.61
CA ALA A 49 15.89 -6.63 -16.30
C ALA A 49 16.96 -5.75 -15.64
N LYS A 50 18.24 -6.13 -15.69
CA LYS A 50 19.35 -5.30 -15.20
C LYS A 50 19.33 -3.89 -15.80
N LYS A 51 19.14 -3.78 -17.12
CA LYS A 51 19.10 -2.49 -17.82
C LYS A 51 17.85 -1.66 -17.50
N SER A 52 16.89 -2.22 -16.80
CA SER A 52 15.65 -1.55 -16.41
C SER A 52 15.65 -1.10 -14.94
N VAL A 53 16.70 -1.43 -14.15
CA VAL A 53 16.79 -1.03 -12.74
C VAL A 53 17.67 0.21 -12.60
N VAL A 54 17.12 1.27 -12.04
CA VAL A 54 17.73 2.59 -11.93
C VAL A 54 18.08 2.91 -10.48
N ASN A 55 19.01 3.84 -10.27
CA ASN A 55 19.24 4.47 -8.99
C ASN A 55 18.27 5.66 -8.81
N ILE A 56 17.71 5.79 -7.61
CA ILE A 56 16.87 6.92 -7.21
C ILE A 56 17.50 7.63 -6.03
N SER A 57 17.63 8.95 -6.16
CA SER A 57 18.07 9.85 -5.10
C SER A 57 17.00 10.91 -4.86
N ALA A 58 16.53 11.03 -3.63
CA ALA A 58 15.56 12.05 -3.24
C ALA A 58 16.17 12.93 -2.13
N LYS A 59 16.18 14.27 -2.34
CA LYS A 59 16.65 15.21 -1.32
C LYS A 59 15.53 15.49 -0.34
N ARG A 60 15.78 15.27 0.95
CA ARG A 60 14.88 15.61 2.06
C ARG A 60 15.41 16.83 2.80
N VAL A 61 14.54 17.79 3.11
CA VAL A 61 14.84 18.87 4.05
C VAL A 61 14.25 18.46 5.40
N ILE A 62 15.08 17.99 6.31
CA ILE A 62 14.63 17.61 7.66
C ILE A 62 14.59 18.89 8.50
N LYS A 63 13.39 19.34 8.87
CA LYS A 63 13.20 20.19 10.06
C LYS A 63 13.04 19.24 11.23
N SER A 64 13.91 19.36 12.23
CA SER A 64 14.01 18.47 13.39
C SER A 64 12.66 18.31 14.10
N ALA A 65 11.97 17.22 13.85
CA ALA A 65 10.95 16.60 14.67
C ALA A 65 10.70 15.19 14.12
N ASN A 66 10.91 14.18 14.94
CA ASN A 66 10.67 12.74 14.76
C ASN A 66 9.94 12.33 13.47
N LEU A 67 10.70 12.09 12.39
CA LEU A 67 10.17 11.63 11.11
C LEU A 67 10.55 10.17 10.90
N ASN A 68 9.83 9.28 11.55
CA ASN A 68 9.83 7.87 11.24
C ASN A 68 8.49 7.54 10.56
N PRO A 69 8.45 7.26 9.23
CA PRO A 69 7.22 6.94 8.52
C PRO A 69 6.54 5.65 9.03
N PHE A 70 7.29 4.81 9.75
CA PHE A 70 6.81 3.58 10.38
C PHE A 70 6.51 3.76 11.87
N ASN A 71 6.30 4.99 12.36
CA ASN A 71 6.13 5.32 13.76
C ASN A 71 5.02 4.49 14.42
N GLY A 72 5.41 3.66 15.38
CA GLY A 72 4.52 2.74 16.10
C GLY A 72 4.56 1.28 15.62
N ASN A 73 5.38 0.95 14.63
CA ASN A 73 5.61 -0.43 14.20
C ASN A 73 7.04 -0.86 14.54
N PRO A 74 7.25 -1.79 15.50
CA PRO A 74 8.60 -2.16 15.96
C PRO A 74 9.54 -2.62 14.84
N LEU A 75 9.06 -3.39 13.86
CA LEU A 75 9.86 -3.88 12.73
C LEU A 75 10.15 -2.77 11.71
N GLY A 76 9.18 -1.90 11.44
CA GLY A 76 9.35 -0.76 10.56
C GLY A 76 10.27 0.30 11.16
N ASP A 77 10.18 0.53 12.48
CA ASP A 77 11.05 1.44 13.22
C ASP A 77 12.51 0.94 13.25
N GLU A 78 12.73 -0.36 13.48
CA GLU A 78 14.06 -0.96 13.41
C GLU A 78 14.65 -0.89 12.01
N PHE A 79 13.85 -1.21 10.98
CA PHE A 79 14.24 -1.11 9.57
C PHE A 79 14.66 0.31 9.20
N PHE A 80 13.81 1.30 9.51
CA PHE A 80 14.08 2.71 9.21
C PHE A 80 15.31 3.21 9.97
N ASN A 81 15.39 2.98 11.28
CA ASN A 81 16.51 3.42 12.09
C ASN A 81 17.82 2.77 11.65
N PHE A 82 17.79 1.49 11.27
CA PHE A 82 18.98 0.81 10.81
C PHE A 82 19.51 1.36 9.49
N PHE A 83 18.64 1.59 8.51
CA PHE A 83 19.05 2.04 7.17
C PHE A 83 19.35 3.54 7.09
N PHE A 84 18.77 4.36 7.97
CA PHE A 84 18.79 5.81 7.82
C PHE A 84 19.32 6.56 9.04
N ARG A 85 19.48 5.93 10.21
CA ARG A 85 19.87 6.60 11.46
C ARG A 85 21.31 7.10 11.46
N ASP A 86 22.27 6.33 10.97
CA ASP A 86 23.71 6.68 10.98
C ASP A 86 24.11 7.60 9.81
N MET A 87 23.19 7.93 8.92
CA MET A 87 23.40 8.90 7.84
C MET A 87 23.02 10.34 8.23
N VAL A 88 22.62 10.62 9.48
CA VAL A 88 22.08 11.92 9.92
C VAL A 88 23.09 12.74 10.71
N PRO A 89 23.75 13.73 10.12
CA PRO A 89 24.30 14.89 10.83
C PRO A 89 23.21 15.95 11.03
N LYS A 90 23.27 16.65 12.16
CA LYS A 90 22.22 17.52 12.75
C LYS A 90 21.67 18.69 11.90
N GLU A 91 22.18 18.99 10.73
CA GLU A 91 21.67 19.99 9.77
C GLU A 91 22.23 19.73 8.36
N ARG A 92 21.68 18.75 7.63
CA ARG A 92 22.04 18.55 6.21
C ARG A 92 20.86 18.05 5.40
N VAL A 93 20.83 18.46 4.13
CA VAL A 93 19.99 17.88 3.08
C VAL A 93 20.35 16.41 2.95
N GLU A 94 19.48 15.53 3.41
CA GLU A 94 19.70 14.09 3.22
C GLU A 94 19.29 13.67 1.81
N LYS A 95 20.10 12.78 1.25
CA LYS A 95 19.74 12.06 0.03
C LYS A 95 19.24 10.67 0.44
N SER A 96 17.93 10.42 0.33
CA SER A 96 17.42 9.07 0.33
C SER A 96 17.94 8.36 -0.92
N LEU A 97 18.51 7.17 -0.76
CA LEU A 97 19.06 6.37 -1.85
C LEU A 97 18.29 5.04 -1.93
N GLY A 98 17.77 4.76 -3.11
CA GLY A 98 17.08 3.51 -3.40
C GLY A 98 17.17 3.17 -4.88
N SER A 99 16.45 2.14 -5.25
CA SER A 99 16.32 1.69 -6.64
C SER A 99 14.94 1.94 -7.19
N GLY A 100 14.79 1.86 -8.49
CA GLY A 100 13.51 1.86 -9.18
C GLY A 100 13.55 0.95 -10.39
N VAL A 101 12.39 0.60 -10.90
CA VAL A 101 12.22 -0.29 -12.05
C VAL A 101 11.49 0.45 -13.16
N ILE A 102 12.12 0.59 -14.32
CA ILE A 102 11.50 1.17 -15.51
C ILE A 102 10.46 0.18 -16.03
N ILE A 103 9.22 0.63 -16.18
CA ILE A 103 8.07 -0.18 -16.58
C ILE A 103 7.52 0.20 -17.97
N SER A 104 8.03 1.27 -18.58
CA SER A 104 7.61 1.71 -19.91
C SER A 104 8.73 2.36 -20.71
N LYS A 105 8.63 2.35 -22.04
CA LYS A 105 9.61 2.95 -22.94
C LYS A 105 9.76 4.46 -22.80
N ASP A 106 8.71 5.13 -22.33
CA ASP A 106 8.61 6.58 -22.22
C ASP A 106 8.99 7.10 -20.83
N GLY A 107 9.45 6.22 -19.90
CA GLY A 107 10.10 6.61 -18.66
C GLY A 107 9.23 6.59 -17.40
N TYR A 108 8.17 5.81 -17.33
CA TYR A 108 7.53 5.48 -16.07
C TYR A 108 8.38 4.48 -15.27
N ILE A 109 8.54 4.77 -13.99
CA ILE A 109 9.37 4.01 -13.05
C ILE A 109 8.56 3.72 -11.80
N VAL A 110 8.59 2.47 -11.34
CA VAL A 110 8.04 2.04 -10.05
C VAL A 110 9.17 1.96 -9.03
N THR A 111 8.88 2.39 -7.81
CA THR A 111 9.77 2.27 -6.66
C THR A 111 8.96 2.11 -5.39
N ASN A 112 9.61 2.00 -4.23
CA ASN A 112 8.91 2.07 -2.95
C ASN A 112 8.49 3.50 -2.62
N SER A 113 7.35 3.64 -1.92
CA SER A 113 6.85 4.93 -1.44
C SER A 113 7.86 5.61 -0.52
N HIS A 114 8.44 4.86 0.43
CA HIS A 114 9.40 5.39 1.39
C HIS A 114 10.70 5.93 0.73
N VAL A 115 11.07 5.48 -0.48
CA VAL A 115 12.24 5.97 -1.23
C VAL A 115 12.03 7.42 -1.69
N VAL A 116 10.80 7.79 -2.08
CA VAL A 116 10.46 9.10 -2.65
C VAL A 116 9.65 9.98 -1.70
N GLU A 117 9.26 9.46 -0.54
CA GLU A 117 8.45 10.19 0.44
C GLU A 117 9.18 11.42 0.96
N ASN A 118 8.47 12.56 1.02
CA ASN A 118 8.99 13.86 1.43
C ASN A 118 10.19 14.38 0.61
N GLY A 119 10.52 13.75 -0.53
CA GLY A 119 11.55 14.21 -1.46
C GLY A 119 11.07 15.44 -2.25
N LYS A 120 11.75 16.60 -2.10
CA LYS A 120 11.46 17.78 -2.91
C LYS A 120 12.04 17.67 -4.32
N ASP A 121 13.22 17.06 -4.46
CA ASP A 121 13.91 16.84 -5.72
C ASP A 121 14.20 15.35 -5.88
N ILE A 122 13.43 14.68 -6.71
CA ILE A 122 13.65 13.27 -7.06
C ILE A 122 14.52 13.24 -8.32
N VAL A 123 15.63 12.50 -8.25
CA VAL A 123 16.59 12.35 -9.33
C VAL A 123 16.80 10.88 -9.63
N VAL A 124 16.81 10.53 -10.89
CA VAL A 124 17.06 9.17 -11.42
C VAL A 124 18.35 9.13 -12.19
N THR A 125 19.20 8.13 -11.92
CA THR A 125 20.38 7.82 -12.71
C THR A 125 20.14 6.48 -13.42
N LEU A 126 20.25 6.49 -14.76
CA LEU A 126 20.06 5.30 -15.59
C LEU A 126 21.29 4.39 -15.51
N PRO A 127 21.12 3.06 -15.74
CA PRO A 127 22.24 2.13 -15.81
C PRO A 127 23.30 2.57 -16.83
N ASN A 128 24.56 2.51 -16.41
CA ASN A 128 25.72 2.90 -17.24
C ASN A 128 25.74 4.35 -17.73
N GLU A 129 24.90 5.22 -17.18
CA GLU A 129 24.91 6.66 -17.42
C GLU A 129 25.38 7.39 -16.13
N ARG A 130 26.06 8.53 -16.32
CA ARG A 130 26.40 9.46 -15.19
C ARG A 130 25.42 10.62 -15.13
N LYS A 131 24.54 10.72 -16.11
CA LYS A 131 23.56 11.79 -16.24
C LYS A 131 22.42 11.57 -15.24
N GLU A 132 22.09 12.60 -14.49
CA GLU A 132 20.94 12.66 -13.60
C GLU A 132 19.72 13.21 -14.37
N TYR A 133 18.57 12.55 -14.22
CA TYR A 133 17.30 12.95 -14.78
C TYR A 133 16.36 13.35 -13.65
N LYS A 134 15.79 14.56 -13.70
CA LYS A 134 14.74 14.97 -12.77
C LYS A 134 13.50 14.11 -13.00
N ALA A 135 12.93 13.60 -11.94
CA ALA A 135 11.71 12.80 -11.97
C ALA A 135 10.54 13.55 -11.35
N LYS A 136 9.37 13.38 -11.94
CA LYS A 136 8.11 13.88 -11.41
C LYS A 136 7.41 12.74 -10.67
N LEU A 137 6.97 12.98 -9.44
CA LEU A 137 6.09 12.04 -8.72
C LEU A 137 4.70 12.05 -9.40
N ILE A 138 4.27 10.90 -9.90
CA ILE A 138 2.95 10.70 -10.49
C ILE A 138 1.93 10.38 -9.42
N GLY A 139 2.31 9.53 -8.46
CA GLY A 139 1.52 9.19 -7.30
C GLY A 139 2.26 8.24 -6.38
N SER A 140 1.77 8.17 -5.15
CA SER A 140 2.34 7.31 -4.10
C SER A 140 1.23 6.70 -3.27
N ASP A 141 1.45 5.46 -2.85
CA ASP A 141 0.59 4.72 -1.96
C ASP A 141 1.40 4.15 -0.78
N PRO A 142 1.50 4.91 0.32
CA PRO A 142 2.22 4.47 1.51
C PRO A 142 1.67 3.18 2.13
N LYS A 143 0.39 2.87 1.92
CA LYS A 143 -0.26 1.69 2.50
C LYS A 143 0.26 0.37 1.92
N SER A 144 0.69 0.36 0.66
CA SER A 144 1.34 -0.78 0.00
C SER A 144 2.83 -0.55 -0.25
N ASP A 145 3.36 0.60 0.12
CA ASP A 145 4.74 1.04 -0.09
C ASP A 145 5.15 1.05 -1.58
N ILE A 146 4.28 1.54 -2.45
CA ILE A 146 4.53 1.68 -3.90
C ILE A 146 4.38 3.14 -4.32
N ALA A 147 5.31 3.62 -5.15
CA ALA A 147 5.22 4.91 -5.83
C ALA A 147 5.54 4.78 -7.32
N VAL A 148 4.98 5.70 -8.11
CA VAL A 148 5.27 5.86 -9.54
C VAL A 148 5.86 7.23 -9.76
N ILE A 149 7.02 7.25 -10.43
CA ILE A 149 7.68 8.47 -10.87
C ILE A 149 7.86 8.45 -12.39
N LYS A 150 8.08 9.60 -12.99
CA LYS A 150 8.24 9.75 -14.44
C LYS A 150 9.46 10.61 -14.73
N ILE A 151 10.33 10.15 -15.63
CA ILE A 151 11.42 10.95 -16.21
C ILE A 151 11.08 11.30 -17.67
N ASP A 152 11.61 12.41 -18.15
CA ASP A 152 11.48 12.84 -19.55
C ASP A 152 12.59 12.19 -20.39
N ARG A 153 12.35 10.93 -20.76
CA ARG A 153 13.27 10.12 -21.56
C ARG A 153 12.49 9.05 -22.31
N GLU A 154 12.80 8.85 -23.58
CA GLU A 154 12.19 7.84 -24.45
C GLU A 154 13.16 6.72 -24.81
N ASN A 155 12.62 5.68 -25.43
CA ASN A 155 13.35 4.50 -25.91
C ASN A 155 14.11 3.76 -24.80
N LEU A 156 13.55 3.72 -23.59
CA LEU A 156 14.14 3.03 -22.46
C LEU A 156 13.91 1.52 -22.52
N ASN A 157 14.89 0.78 -21.98
CA ASN A 157 14.67 -0.62 -21.61
C ASN A 157 13.70 -0.67 -20.44
N TYR A 158 12.69 -1.53 -20.51
CA TYR A 158 11.70 -1.71 -19.45
C TYR A 158 11.48 -3.19 -19.19
N VAL A 159 11.08 -3.51 -17.97
CA VAL A 159 10.79 -4.87 -17.54
C VAL A 159 9.34 -5.23 -17.89
N LYS A 160 9.10 -6.52 -18.21
CA LYS A 160 7.75 -7.06 -18.37
C LYS A 160 7.31 -7.72 -17.05
N PHE A 161 6.03 -7.57 -16.72
CA PHE A 161 5.44 -8.13 -15.52
C PHE A 161 5.05 -9.60 -15.74
N ALA A 162 5.61 -10.49 -14.92
CA ALA A 162 5.09 -11.85 -14.78
C ALA A 162 3.89 -11.83 -13.83
N LYS A 163 2.99 -12.80 -14.00
CA LYS A 163 1.85 -12.96 -13.12
C LYS A 163 2.30 -13.61 -11.80
N SER A 164 2.29 -12.85 -10.69
CA SER A 164 2.80 -13.34 -9.40
C SER A 164 1.98 -14.51 -8.81
N SER A 165 0.73 -14.71 -9.25
CA SER A 165 -0.06 -15.90 -8.88
C SER A 165 0.49 -17.22 -9.46
N ASP A 166 1.32 -17.14 -10.51
CA ASP A 166 1.89 -18.33 -11.16
C ASP A 166 3.20 -18.78 -10.50
N ILE A 167 3.73 -18.01 -9.55
CA ILE A 167 4.98 -18.28 -8.84
C ILE A 167 4.77 -19.39 -7.81
N LYS A 168 5.79 -20.22 -7.62
CA LYS A 168 5.80 -21.29 -6.62
C LYS A 168 7.03 -21.22 -5.72
N VAL A 169 6.89 -21.69 -4.50
CA VAL A 169 8.02 -21.92 -3.60
C VAL A 169 9.04 -22.84 -4.28
N GLY A 170 10.31 -22.45 -4.24
CA GLY A 170 11.41 -23.13 -4.93
C GLY A 170 11.75 -22.56 -6.32
N ASP A 171 10.94 -21.65 -6.88
CA ASP A 171 11.29 -20.96 -8.13
C ASP A 171 12.54 -20.11 -7.93
N ILE A 172 13.49 -20.18 -8.86
CA ILE A 172 14.71 -19.37 -8.86
C ILE A 172 14.38 -17.92 -9.13
N VAL A 173 14.92 -17.01 -8.32
CA VAL A 173 14.70 -15.57 -8.42
C VAL A 173 16.01 -14.79 -8.29
N PHE A 174 16.00 -13.56 -8.83
CA PHE A 174 17.09 -12.60 -8.74
C PHE A 174 16.57 -11.27 -8.21
N ALA A 175 17.16 -10.80 -7.10
CA ALA A 175 16.93 -9.46 -6.61
C ALA A 175 17.96 -8.51 -7.26
N ILE A 176 17.48 -7.47 -7.92
CA ILE A 176 18.28 -6.51 -8.69
C ILE A 176 18.06 -5.13 -8.08
N GLY A 177 19.15 -4.45 -7.73
CA GLY A 177 19.17 -3.08 -7.30
C GLY A 177 20.28 -2.29 -7.96
N ASN A 178 20.28 -0.97 -7.77
CA ASN A 178 21.35 -0.08 -8.19
C ASN A 178 21.74 0.84 -7.02
N PRO A 179 22.33 0.26 -5.96
CA PRO A 179 22.71 1.02 -4.78
C PRO A 179 23.79 2.07 -5.12
N PHE A 180 23.61 3.26 -4.60
CA PHE A 180 24.59 4.36 -4.71
C PHE A 180 24.97 4.81 -6.14
N GLY A 181 24.29 4.31 -7.18
CA GLY A 181 24.59 4.65 -8.58
C GLY A 181 25.97 4.15 -9.06
N ILE A 182 26.58 3.19 -8.35
CA ILE A 182 27.89 2.62 -8.70
C ILE A 182 27.78 1.40 -9.65
N GLY A 183 26.58 1.05 -10.04
CA GLY A 183 26.25 -0.08 -10.93
C GLY A 183 25.20 -1.02 -10.33
N GLU A 184 24.60 -1.84 -11.19
CA GLU A 184 23.59 -2.79 -10.77
C GLU A 184 24.19 -3.94 -9.97
N THR A 185 23.59 -4.24 -8.84
CA THR A 185 23.89 -5.42 -8.03
C THR A 185 22.81 -6.47 -8.24
N VAL A 186 23.20 -7.72 -8.43
CA VAL A 186 22.29 -8.85 -8.57
C VAL A 186 22.63 -9.89 -7.53
N THR A 187 21.63 -10.30 -6.76
CA THR A 187 21.70 -11.43 -5.85
C THR A 187 20.73 -12.52 -6.30
N ALA A 188 21.07 -13.79 -6.06
CA ALA A 188 20.28 -14.93 -6.46
C ALA A 188 19.76 -15.67 -5.25
N GLY A 189 18.59 -16.25 -5.37
CA GLY A 189 17.94 -17.10 -4.37
C GLY A 189 16.73 -17.79 -4.95
N ILE A 190 15.82 -18.20 -4.08
CA ILE A 190 14.56 -18.84 -4.44
C ILE A 190 13.38 -18.09 -3.81
N VAL A 191 12.18 -18.37 -4.29
CA VAL A 191 10.96 -18.06 -3.56
C VAL A 191 10.91 -18.98 -2.34
N SER A 192 11.09 -18.43 -1.14
CA SER A 192 11.10 -19.18 0.11
C SER A 192 9.68 -19.38 0.66
N ALA A 193 8.79 -18.39 0.48
CA ALA A 193 7.38 -18.47 0.83
C ALA A 193 6.56 -17.43 0.05
N LEU A 194 5.25 -17.63 0.03
CA LEU A 194 4.28 -16.73 -0.62
C LEU A 194 3.23 -16.27 0.38
N ASN A 195 2.55 -15.18 0.04
CA ASN A 195 1.42 -14.62 0.80
C ASN A 195 1.81 -14.31 2.26
N ARG A 196 3.02 -13.79 2.50
CA ARG A 196 3.45 -13.36 3.83
C ARG A 196 2.73 -12.07 4.20
N SER A 197 1.98 -12.11 5.29
CA SER A 197 1.19 -11.00 5.83
C SER A 197 1.28 -10.98 7.36
N GLY A 198 0.76 -9.91 7.99
CA GLY A 198 0.80 -9.77 9.44
C GLY A 198 2.18 -9.46 10.02
N MET A 199 3.12 -9.05 9.16
CA MET A 199 4.47 -8.64 9.56
C MET A 199 4.49 -7.23 10.15
N GLY A 200 3.45 -6.43 9.88
CA GLY A 200 3.33 -5.06 10.31
C GLY A 200 4.28 -4.08 9.60
N ILE A 201 4.80 -4.47 8.43
CA ILE A 201 5.66 -3.62 7.60
C ILE A 201 4.79 -2.61 6.83
N ASN A 202 3.72 -3.10 6.18
CA ASN A 202 2.78 -2.29 5.41
C ASN A 202 1.34 -2.51 5.89
N GLU A 203 0.43 -1.60 5.56
CA GLU A 203 -0.99 -1.81 5.84
C GLU A 203 -1.59 -2.94 4.97
N TYR A 204 -1.13 -3.07 3.71
CA TYR A 204 -1.47 -4.15 2.79
C TYR A 204 -0.23 -4.99 2.52
N GLU A 205 -0.23 -6.20 3.03
CA GLU A 205 0.89 -7.13 2.97
C GLU A 205 0.48 -8.44 2.28
N ASN A 206 1.19 -8.78 1.24
CA ASN A 206 1.10 -10.07 0.56
C ASN A 206 2.47 -10.44 -0.01
N PHE A 207 3.51 -10.37 0.83
CA PHE A 207 4.88 -10.44 0.36
C PHE A 207 5.26 -11.80 -0.23
N ILE A 208 6.12 -11.76 -1.24
CA ILE A 208 6.98 -12.86 -1.65
C ILE A 208 8.17 -12.84 -0.71
N GLN A 209 8.41 -13.95 0.00
CA GLN A 209 9.62 -14.15 0.78
C GLN A 209 10.70 -14.81 -0.08
N THR A 210 11.94 -14.32 0.00
CA THR A 210 13.09 -14.87 -0.71
C THR A 210 14.35 -14.87 0.18
N ASP A 211 15.27 -15.77 -0.07
CA ASP A 211 16.61 -15.79 0.49
C ASP A 211 17.64 -15.06 -0.39
N ALA A 212 17.24 -14.60 -1.59
CA ALA A 212 18.04 -13.66 -2.35
C ALA A 212 18.35 -12.43 -1.50
N SER A 213 19.62 -12.06 -1.36
CA SER A 213 20.04 -11.00 -0.45
C SER A 213 19.47 -9.65 -0.87
N ILE A 214 18.55 -9.13 -0.06
CA ILE A 214 18.05 -7.76 -0.13
C ILE A 214 18.80 -6.95 0.92
N ASN A 215 19.39 -5.84 0.53
CA ASN A 215 20.20 -4.96 1.38
C ASN A 215 19.87 -3.50 1.07
N PRO A 216 20.37 -2.52 1.86
CA PRO A 216 20.22 -1.10 1.59
C PRO A 216 20.58 -0.75 0.14
N GLY A 217 19.70 0.00 -0.51
CA GLY A 217 19.81 0.38 -1.91
C GLY A 217 19.13 -0.57 -2.91
N ASN A 218 18.82 -1.83 -2.54
CA ASN A 218 18.00 -2.70 -3.39
C ASN A 218 16.49 -2.41 -3.26
N SER A 219 16.05 -1.71 -2.19
CA SER A 219 14.65 -1.32 -2.00
C SER A 219 14.15 -0.49 -3.18
N GLY A 220 12.96 -0.81 -3.69
CA GLY A 220 12.39 -0.25 -4.91
C GLY A 220 12.91 -0.88 -6.20
N GLY A 221 13.94 -1.74 -6.13
CA GLY A 221 14.46 -2.51 -7.25
C GLY A 221 13.61 -3.74 -7.58
N ALA A 222 14.04 -4.50 -8.58
CA ALA A 222 13.29 -5.61 -9.12
C ALA A 222 13.59 -6.93 -8.39
N LEU A 223 12.55 -7.72 -8.09
CA LEU A 223 12.65 -9.17 -7.97
C LEU A 223 12.15 -9.79 -9.27
N VAL A 224 13.00 -10.57 -9.94
CA VAL A 224 12.67 -11.19 -11.22
C VAL A 224 12.80 -12.71 -11.16
N ASP A 225 12.05 -13.40 -12.03
CA ASP A 225 12.16 -14.85 -12.20
C ASP A 225 13.40 -15.25 -13.02
N SER A 226 13.64 -16.54 -13.19
CA SER A 226 14.77 -17.09 -13.96
C SER A 226 14.76 -16.71 -15.45
N ARG A 227 13.65 -16.16 -15.95
CA ARG A 227 13.49 -15.64 -17.33
C ARG A 227 13.75 -14.13 -17.41
N GLY A 228 13.90 -13.44 -16.27
CA GLY A 228 14.12 -11.99 -16.18
C GLY A 228 12.84 -11.15 -16.19
N TYR A 229 11.67 -11.74 -15.89
CA TYR A 229 10.41 -11.02 -15.77
C TYR A 229 10.14 -10.61 -14.34
N LEU A 230 9.54 -9.43 -14.16
CA LEU A 230 9.25 -8.85 -12.86
C LEU A 230 8.18 -9.66 -12.12
N ILE A 231 8.52 -10.21 -10.98
CA ILE A 231 7.60 -10.91 -10.07
C ILE A 231 7.30 -10.12 -8.80
N GLY A 232 8.11 -9.09 -8.51
CA GLY A 232 7.88 -8.22 -7.35
C GLY A 232 8.84 -7.03 -7.32
N ILE A 233 8.56 -6.11 -6.39
CA ILE A 233 9.44 -4.99 -6.03
C ILE A 233 10.07 -5.29 -4.67
N ASN A 234 11.41 -5.27 -4.60
CA ASN A 234 12.15 -5.46 -3.35
C ASN A 234 11.73 -4.37 -2.35
N SER A 235 11.37 -4.75 -1.13
CA SER A 235 10.86 -3.79 -0.14
C SER A 235 11.66 -3.83 1.15
N ALA A 236 11.63 -4.94 1.88
CA ALA A 236 12.12 -5.02 3.26
C ALA A 236 12.90 -6.31 3.56
N ILE A 237 13.60 -6.31 4.68
CA ILE A 237 14.21 -7.50 5.28
C ILE A 237 13.73 -7.67 6.72
N LEU A 238 13.67 -8.91 7.19
CA LEU A 238 13.51 -9.21 8.61
C LEU A 238 14.92 -9.40 9.22
N SER A 239 15.40 -8.39 9.93
CA SER A 239 16.77 -8.42 10.48
C SER A 239 16.85 -7.65 11.80
N LYS A 240 17.48 -8.25 12.79
CA LYS A 240 17.81 -7.60 14.08
C LYS A 240 19.12 -6.81 14.01
N SER A 241 20.00 -7.16 13.08
CA SER A 241 21.32 -6.54 12.91
C SER A 241 21.38 -5.62 11.69
N GLY A 242 20.30 -5.52 10.92
CA GLY A 242 20.13 -4.69 9.72
C GLY A 242 20.83 -5.20 8.47
N GLY A 243 21.55 -6.30 8.51
CA GLY A 243 22.03 -7.03 7.34
C GLY A 243 21.04 -8.13 6.94
N ASN A 244 21.11 -8.60 5.70
CA ASN A 244 20.32 -9.73 5.24
C ASN A 244 20.69 -11.02 5.97
N ASN A 245 19.71 -11.64 6.62
CA ASN A 245 19.85 -12.94 7.31
C ASN A 245 19.15 -14.07 6.55
N GLY A 246 19.02 -13.98 5.23
CA GLY A 246 18.34 -14.96 4.40
C GLY A 246 16.80 -14.80 4.38
N ILE A 247 16.27 -13.67 4.88
CA ILE A 247 14.83 -13.36 4.87
C ILE A 247 14.62 -11.97 4.26
N GLY A 248 14.30 -11.96 2.99
CA GLY A 248 13.92 -10.77 2.24
C GLY A 248 12.47 -10.82 1.80
N PHE A 249 11.84 -9.66 1.63
CA PHE A 249 10.45 -9.50 1.21
C PHE A 249 10.34 -8.62 -0.03
N ALA A 250 9.51 -9.05 -0.97
CA ALA A 250 9.16 -8.26 -2.14
C ALA A 250 7.63 -8.14 -2.29
N ILE A 251 7.18 -6.97 -2.73
CA ILE A 251 5.77 -6.69 -3.03
C ILE A 251 5.42 -7.37 -4.35
N PRO A 252 4.41 -8.25 -4.42
CA PRO A 252 4.11 -9.03 -5.63
C PRO A 252 3.75 -8.16 -6.82
N SER A 253 4.14 -8.58 -8.02
CA SER A 253 3.86 -7.88 -9.28
C SER A 253 2.38 -7.65 -9.54
N SER A 254 1.48 -8.52 -9.09
CA SER A 254 0.03 -8.32 -9.21
C SER A 254 -0.46 -7.11 -8.40
N LEU A 255 0.01 -6.96 -7.15
CA LEU A 255 -0.30 -5.79 -6.31
C LEU A 255 0.34 -4.52 -6.91
N VAL A 256 1.61 -4.61 -7.33
CA VAL A 256 2.31 -3.49 -7.99
C VAL A 256 1.53 -3.00 -9.19
N LYS A 257 1.09 -3.92 -10.07
CA LYS A 257 0.32 -3.59 -11.29
C LYS A 257 -0.98 -2.86 -10.95
N SER A 258 -1.77 -3.39 -10.01
CA SER A 258 -3.04 -2.78 -9.57
C SER A 258 -2.83 -1.37 -9.00
N VAL A 259 -1.82 -1.19 -8.16
CA VAL A 259 -1.47 0.12 -7.58
C VAL A 259 -1.02 1.10 -8.66
N VAL A 260 -0.12 0.68 -9.56
CA VAL A 260 0.37 1.51 -10.68
C VAL A 260 -0.79 1.98 -11.57
N GLU A 261 -1.67 1.07 -12.00
CA GLU A 261 -2.84 1.40 -12.82
C GLU A 261 -3.75 2.42 -12.13
N SER A 262 -3.97 2.26 -10.82
CA SER A 262 -4.77 3.20 -10.03
C SER A 262 -4.10 4.58 -9.90
N LEU A 263 -2.79 4.62 -9.64
CA LEU A 263 -2.02 5.85 -9.54
C LEU A 263 -1.99 6.61 -10.88
N LEU A 264 -1.80 5.91 -11.99
CA LEU A 264 -1.81 6.51 -13.33
C LEU A 264 -3.19 7.07 -13.71
N LYS A 265 -4.26 6.37 -13.35
CA LYS A 265 -5.63 6.76 -13.69
C LYS A 265 -6.18 7.88 -12.81
N ASN A 266 -5.89 7.83 -11.51
CA ASN A 266 -6.57 8.64 -10.50
C ASN A 266 -5.62 9.53 -9.68
N GLY A 267 -4.29 9.39 -9.82
CA GLY A 267 -3.29 10.01 -8.96
C GLY A 267 -3.24 9.46 -7.53
N SER A 268 -4.16 8.56 -7.18
CA SER A 268 -4.27 7.94 -5.85
C SER A 268 -4.88 6.54 -5.95
N VAL A 269 -4.63 5.69 -4.93
CA VAL A 269 -5.21 4.35 -4.86
C VAL A 269 -6.53 4.42 -4.10
N LYS A 270 -7.63 4.13 -4.81
CA LYS A 270 -8.95 3.97 -4.20
C LYS A 270 -9.18 2.49 -3.96
N ARG A 271 -9.20 2.08 -2.69
CA ARG A 271 -9.44 0.70 -2.32
C ARG A 271 -10.90 0.43 -2.05
N ALA A 272 -11.33 -0.74 -2.47
CA ALA A 272 -12.64 -1.22 -2.10
C ALA A 272 -12.70 -1.59 -0.61
N TYR A 273 -13.90 -1.53 -0.07
CA TYR A 273 -14.19 -1.80 1.33
C TYR A 273 -15.46 -2.63 1.46
N LEU A 274 -15.40 -3.65 2.31
CA LEU A 274 -16.54 -4.55 2.53
C LEU A 274 -17.43 -4.07 3.68
N GLY A 275 -16.87 -3.40 4.68
CA GLY A 275 -17.59 -2.92 5.87
C GLY A 275 -17.76 -4.00 6.92
N VAL A 276 -16.69 -4.73 7.22
CA VAL A 276 -16.65 -5.77 8.24
C VAL A 276 -15.43 -5.63 9.15
N SER A 277 -15.61 -5.95 10.43
CA SER A 277 -14.48 -6.28 11.31
C SER A 277 -14.25 -7.77 11.28
N ILE A 278 -13.03 -8.21 11.04
CA ILE A 278 -12.67 -9.60 10.81
C ILE A 278 -11.52 -10.05 11.70
N ASP A 279 -11.42 -11.34 11.93
CA ASP A 279 -10.29 -11.97 12.63
C ASP A 279 -10.00 -13.36 12.04
N ASN A 280 -8.88 -13.93 12.46
CA ASN A 280 -8.50 -15.27 12.13
C ASN A 280 -9.33 -16.29 12.92
N ILE A 281 -9.51 -17.48 12.36
CA ILE A 281 -10.18 -18.58 13.06
C ILE A 281 -9.22 -19.13 14.12
N SER A 282 -9.54 -18.92 15.40
CA SER A 282 -8.76 -19.51 16.50
C SER A 282 -8.90 -21.04 16.53
N SER A 283 -7.95 -21.72 17.20
CA SER A 283 -7.99 -23.18 17.33
C SER A 283 -9.30 -23.72 17.93
N ASN A 284 -9.88 -23.02 18.92
CA ASN A 284 -11.16 -23.37 19.51
C ASN A 284 -12.32 -23.24 18.52
N LEU A 285 -12.34 -22.16 17.73
CA LEU A 285 -13.35 -21.95 16.70
C LEU A 285 -13.18 -22.94 15.53
N SER A 286 -11.95 -23.32 15.21
CA SER A 286 -11.65 -24.34 14.18
C SER A 286 -12.35 -25.65 14.47
N SER A 287 -12.33 -26.11 15.71
CA SER A 287 -13.04 -27.33 16.14
C SER A 287 -14.56 -27.20 16.01
N TYR A 288 -15.12 -26.04 16.35
CA TYR A 288 -16.56 -25.76 16.25
C TYR A 288 -17.06 -25.73 14.81
N TYR A 289 -16.33 -25.02 13.93
CA TYR A 289 -16.72 -24.85 12.51
C TYR A 289 -16.23 -25.95 11.61
N GLY A 290 -15.33 -26.84 12.08
CA GLY A 290 -14.74 -27.91 11.30
C GLY A 290 -13.77 -27.41 10.22
N ARG A 291 -13.18 -26.23 10.40
CA ARG A 291 -12.22 -25.62 9.46
C ARG A 291 -11.28 -24.63 10.13
N SER A 292 -10.05 -24.57 9.59
CA SER A 292 -8.99 -23.68 10.10
C SER A 292 -8.67 -22.49 9.16
N SER A 293 -9.22 -22.49 7.92
CA SER A 293 -9.01 -21.43 6.94
C SER A 293 -10.24 -20.56 6.76
N GLY A 294 -10.01 -19.27 6.48
CA GLY A 294 -11.05 -18.26 6.28
C GLY A 294 -10.93 -17.09 7.25
N ALA A 295 -11.75 -16.07 7.05
CA ALA A 295 -11.85 -14.89 7.91
C ALA A 295 -13.22 -14.83 8.59
N ILE A 296 -13.23 -14.85 9.93
CA ILE A 296 -14.49 -14.75 10.69
C ILE A 296 -14.93 -13.29 10.81
N ILE A 297 -16.21 -13.02 10.57
CA ILE A 297 -16.81 -11.69 10.75
C ILE A 297 -17.16 -11.50 12.23
N LEU A 298 -16.50 -10.55 12.86
CA LEU A 298 -16.76 -10.14 14.25
C LEU A 298 -17.86 -9.08 14.33
N ASN A 299 -17.94 -8.21 13.32
CA ASN A 299 -18.96 -7.17 13.22
C ASN A 299 -19.21 -6.80 11.75
N VAL A 300 -20.44 -6.40 11.43
CA VAL A 300 -20.84 -5.82 10.15
C VAL A 300 -21.25 -4.38 10.40
N GLU A 301 -20.66 -3.46 9.66
CA GLU A 301 -20.98 -2.03 9.77
C GLU A 301 -22.35 -1.76 9.17
N LYS A 302 -23.12 -0.89 9.82
CA LYS A 302 -24.44 -0.46 9.35
C LYS A 302 -24.31 0.24 8.00
N ASP A 303 -25.25 0.01 7.10
CA ASP A 303 -25.31 0.55 5.75
C ASP A 303 -24.15 0.16 4.82
N SER A 304 -23.28 -0.76 5.28
CA SER A 304 -22.12 -1.24 4.54
C SER A 304 -22.45 -2.14 3.36
N SER A 305 -21.45 -2.40 2.53
CA SER A 305 -21.53 -3.37 1.43
C SER A 305 -21.82 -4.78 1.92
N ALA A 306 -21.21 -5.18 3.04
CA ALA A 306 -21.43 -6.48 3.66
C ALA A 306 -22.86 -6.64 4.17
N GLU A 307 -23.41 -5.62 4.83
CA GLU A 307 -24.80 -5.66 5.32
C GLU A 307 -25.78 -5.78 4.14
N LYS A 308 -25.60 -4.96 3.10
CA LYS A 308 -26.43 -4.99 1.87
C LYS A 308 -26.31 -6.34 1.14
N GLY A 309 -25.14 -6.98 1.20
CA GLY A 309 -24.89 -8.34 0.69
C GLY A 309 -25.41 -9.46 1.58
N GLY A 310 -26.02 -9.15 2.75
CA GLY A 310 -26.60 -10.12 3.66
C GLY A 310 -25.60 -10.89 4.52
N LEU A 311 -24.34 -10.43 4.59
CA LEU A 311 -23.32 -10.97 5.49
C LEU A 311 -23.66 -10.59 6.95
N LYS A 312 -23.31 -11.47 7.89
CA LYS A 312 -23.64 -11.31 9.31
C LYS A 312 -22.45 -11.64 10.20
N ARG A 313 -22.49 -11.14 11.43
CA ARG A 313 -21.57 -11.60 12.48
C ARG A 313 -21.60 -13.10 12.62
N GLY A 314 -20.42 -13.73 12.73
CA GLY A 314 -20.24 -15.17 12.84
C GLY A 314 -20.14 -15.89 11.50
N ASP A 315 -20.31 -15.22 10.36
CA ASP A 315 -19.98 -15.79 9.05
C ASP A 315 -18.47 -15.94 8.91
N ILE A 316 -18.04 -17.00 8.25
CA ILE A 316 -16.63 -17.18 7.89
C ILE A 316 -16.54 -17.03 6.38
N ILE A 317 -15.89 -15.95 5.92
CA ILE A 317 -15.62 -15.74 4.50
C ILE A 317 -14.51 -16.70 4.08
N VAL A 318 -14.76 -17.48 3.02
CA VAL A 318 -13.89 -18.56 2.58
C VAL A 318 -13.41 -18.40 1.14
N SER A 319 -14.08 -17.56 0.34
CA SER A 319 -13.68 -17.28 -1.04
C SER A 319 -14.18 -15.89 -1.48
N ILE A 320 -13.38 -15.22 -2.30
CA ILE A 320 -13.73 -14.01 -3.06
C ILE A 320 -13.43 -14.31 -4.54
N ASP A 321 -14.45 -14.19 -5.40
CA ASP A 321 -14.38 -14.45 -6.84
C ASP A 321 -13.79 -15.83 -7.21
N GLY A 322 -14.03 -16.85 -6.36
CA GLY A 322 -13.52 -18.20 -6.53
C GLY A 322 -12.11 -18.43 -5.98
N ASP A 323 -11.44 -17.39 -5.55
CA ASP A 323 -10.13 -17.49 -4.90
C ASP A 323 -10.29 -17.73 -3.40
N GLU A 324 -9.65 -18.80 -2.88
CA GLU A 324 -9.70 -19.16 -1.46
C GLU A 324 -9.18 -18.06 -0.55
N VAL A 325 -9.92 -17.73 0.51
CA VAL A 325 -9.50 -16.87 1.61
C VAL A 325 -8.90 -17.71 2.72
N LYS A 326 -7.62 -17.46 3.05
CA LYS A 326 -6.88 -18.24 4.05
C LYS A 326 -7.07 -17.71 5.46
N ASP A 327 -7.04 -16.38 5.62
CA ASP A 327 -7.10 -15.67 6.88
C ASP A 327 -7.65 -14.23 6.71
N ALA A 328 -7.77 -13.49 7.80
CA ALA A 328 -8.28 -12.13 7.80
C ALA A 328 -7.39 -11.16 6.97
N SER A 329 -6.08 -11.35 7.00
CA SER A 329 -5.14 -10.52 6.21
C SER A 329 -5.29 -10.78 4.72
N ASP A 330 -5.45 -12.05 4.32
CA ASP A 330 -5.70 -12.43 2.92
C ASP A 330 -7.03 -11.85 2.41
N LEU A 331 -8.10 -11.90 3.22
CA LEU A 331 -9.36 -11.24 2.88
C LEU A 331 -9.21 -9.74 2.68
N LYS A 332 -8.54 -9.05 3.63
CA LYS A 332 -8.26 -7.61 3.53
C LYS A 332 -7.52 -7.27 2.23
N ASN A 333 -6.47 -8.04 1.92
CA ASN A 333 -5.66 -7.83 0.73
C ASN A 333 -6.47 -8.05 -0.54
N ARG A 334 -7.27 -9.14 -0.64
CA ARG A 334 -8.12 -9.42 -1.81
C ARG A 334 -9.13 -8.31 -2.05
N VAL A 335 -9.90 -7.93 -1.02
CA VAL A 335 -10.85 -6.81 -1.12
C VAL A 335 -10.13 -5.51 -1.52
N GLY A 336 -8.95 -5.25 -0.96
CA GLY A 336 -8.15 -4.06 -1.26
C GLY A 336 -7.58 -3.98 -2.69
N LEU A 337 -7.54 -5.10 -3.43
CA LEU A 337 -7.16 -5.14 -4.85
C LEU A 337 -8.28 -4.67 -5.78
N HIS A 338 -9.54 -4.73 -5.32
CA HIS A 338 -10.69 -4.24 -6.09
C HIS A 338 -10.84 -2.72 -6.00
N SER A 339 -11.59 -2.18 -6.94
CA SER A 339 -12.02 -0.78 -6.94
C SER A 339 -13.38 -0.63 -6.24
N PRO A 340 -13.67 0.55 -5.66
CA PRO A 340 -15.03 0.86 -5.22
C PRO A 340 -16.03 0.66 -6.35
N LYS A 341 -17.20 0.07 -6.02
CA LYS A 341 -18.31 -0.30 -6.92
C LYS A 341 -18.13 -1.59 -7.71
N ASP A 342 -16.95 -2.24 -7.64
CA ASP A 342 -16.82 -3.60 -8.17
C ASP A 342 -17.81 -4.54 -7.46
N VAL A 343 -18.31 -5.51 -8.20
CA VAL A 343 -19.19 -6.57 -7.67
C VAL A 343 -18.34 -7.82 -7.56
N VAL A 344 -18.28 -8.37 -6.35
CA VAL A 344 -17.52 -9.58 -6.06
C VAL A 344 -18.45 -10.69 -5.57
N LYS A 345 -18.18 -11.92 -5.96
CA LYS A 345 -18.83 -13.11 -5.43
C LYS A 345 -18.15 -13.49 -4.13
N VAL A 346 -18.89 -13.45 -3.02
CA VAL A 346 -18.41 -13.84 -1.68
C VAL A 346 -19.00 -15.19 -1.32
N GLU A 347 -18.15 -16.19 -1.03
CA GLU A 347 -18.57 -17.44 -0.46
C GLU A 347 -18.23 -17.48 1.03
N PHE A 348 -19.19 -17.88 1.84
CA PHE A 348 -19.06 -17.87 3.29
C PHE A 348 -19.77 -19.05 3.95
N VAL A 349 -19.31 -19.43 5.12
CA VAL A 349 -19.93 -20.47 5.94
C VAL A 349 -20.70 -19.83 7.08
N ARG A 350 -21.99 -20.19 7.20
CA ARG A 350 -22.89 -19.81 8.28
C ARG A 350 -23.51 -21.07 8.88
N GLY A 351 -23.31 -21.30 10.17
CA GLY A 351 -23.88 -22.46 10.85
C GLY A 351 -23.50 -23.80 10.18
N LYS A 352 -22.24 -23.97 9.76
CA LYS A 352 -21.68 -25.15 9.06
C LYS A 352 -22.19 -25.38 7.62
N LYS A 353 -22.98 -24.48 7.04
CA LYS A 353 -23.43 -24.54 5.65
C LYS A 353 -22.73 -23.50 4.81
N LEU A 354 -22.38 -23.86 3.57
CA LEU A 354 -21.79 -22.94 2.60
C LEU A 354 -22.90 -22.14 1.91
N TYR A 355 -22.68 -20.85 1.81
CA TYR A 355 -23.53 -19.88 1.11
C TYR A 355 -22.71 -19.04 0.15
N SER A 356 -23.36 -18.37 -0.77
CA SER A 356 -22.76 -17.45 -1.73
C SER A 356 -23.66 -16.24 -1.91
N THR A 357 -23.05 -15.06 -2.03
CA THR A 357 -23.74 -13.81 -2.32
C THR A 357 -22.88 -12.91 -3.21
N GLU A 358 -23.52 -12.03 -3.97
CA GLU A 358 -22.82 -10.96 -4.68
C GLU A 358 -22.82 -9.71 -3.83
N VAL A 359 -21.65 -9.10 -3.67
CA VAL A 359 -21.49 -7.88 -2.88
C VAL A 359 -20.90 -6.79 -3.75
N ARG A 360 -21.61 -5.67 -3.87
CA ARG A 360 -21.06 -4.46 -4.46
C ARG A 360 -20.21 -3.74 -3.42
N LEU A 361 -18.90 -3.72 -3.64
CA LEU A 361 -17.93 -3.14 -2.72
C LEU A 361 -18.09 -1.62 -2.63
N GLY A 362 -17.99 -1.07 -1.42
CA GLY A 362 -17.89 0.37 -1.16
C GLY A 362 -16.46 0.88 -1.30
N GLY A 363 -16.25 2.19 -1.17
CA GLY A 363 -14.92 2.79 -0.99
C GLY A 363 -14.53 2.81 0.47
N GLN A 364 -13.26 2.63 0.78
CA GLN A 364 -12.74 2.88 2.12
C GLN A 364 -12.83 4.39 2.37
N GLY A 365 -13.73 4.81 3.25
CA GLY A 365 -13.99 6.24 3.53
C GLY A 365 -15.29 6.80 2.94
N GLU A 366 -16.18 5.98 2.37
CA GLU A 366 -17.52 6.45 1.94
C GLU A 366 -18.47 6.77 3.13
N ILE A 367 -18.05 6.56 4.36
CA ILE A 367 -18.63 7.15 5.58
C ILE A 367 -17.81 8.38 6.03
N GLU A 368 -16.90 8.87 5.21
CA GLU A 368 -16.34 10.21 5.38
C GLU A 368 -17.35 11.23 4.88
N ILE A 369 -17.63 12.21 5.71
CA ILE A 369 -18.22 13.48 5.30
C ILE A 369 -17.59 13.85 3.96
N SER A 370 -18.40 13.96 2.91
CA SER A 370 -17.92 14.21 1.55
C SER A 370 -17.02 15.45 1.54
N ARG A 371 -16.06 15.54 0.60
CA ARG A 371 -15.21 16.74 0.46
C ARG A 371 -16.02 18.04 0.35
N SER A 372 -17.27 17.96 -0.11
CA SER A 372 -18.22 19.06 -0.14
C SER A 372 -18.74 19.41 1.26
N GLU A 373 -18.91 18.45 2.17
CA GLU A 373 -19.30 18.71 3.57
C GLU A 373 -18.12 19.19 4.40
N ALA A 374 -16.88 18.73 4.12
CA ALA A 374 -15.69 19.23 4.83
C ALA A 374 -15.46 20.74 4.61
N LYS A 375 -15.89 21.31 3.47
CA LYS A 375 -15.93 22.77 3.28
C LYS A 375 -16.90 23.47 4.25
N ASN A 376 -17.99 22.80 4.63
CA ASN A 376 -18.96 23.34 5.58
C ASN A 376 -18.46 23.30 7.05
N TYR A 377 -17.40 22.53 7.32
CA TYR A 377 -16.79 22.40 8.63
C TYR A 377 -15.38 23.02 8.70
N GLU A 378 -15.14 24.10 7.97
CA GLU A 378 -13.92 24.88 7.96
C GLU A 378 -12.64 24.05 7.70
N GLY A 379 -12.78 22.93 6.99
CA GLY A 379 -11.70 22.04 6.63
C GLY A 379 -11.53 20.83 7.53
N LEU A 380 -12.42 20.60 8.50
CA LEU A 380 -12.41 19.41 9.33
C LEU A 380 -13.03 18.21 8.59
N GLN A 381 -12.32 17.11 8.54
CA GLN A 381 -12.86 15.79 8.23
C GLN A 381 -12.98 15.01 9.53
N LEU A 382 -14.17 14.48 9.80
CA LEU A 382 -14.53 13.88 11.08
C LEU A 382 -15.06 12.46 10.89
N ARG A 383 -14.89 11.64 11.91
CA ARG A 383 -15.49 10.30 12.01
C ARG A 383 -15.84 9.94 13.44
N GLU A 384 -16.67 8.94 13.61
CA GLU A 384 -16.95 8.35 14.90
C GLU A 384 -15.71 7.71 15.55
N ILE A 385 -15.66 7.71 16.88
CA ILE A 385 -14.68 6.94 17.65
C ILE A 385 -15.01 5.46 17.50
N ASN A 386 -14.02 4.64 17.17
CA ASN A 386 -14.17 3.19 17.12
C ASN A 386 -13.24 2.48 18.10
N ALA A 387 -13.47 1.20 18.35
CA ALA A 387 -12.71 0.40 19.32
C ALA A 387 -11.20 0.31 19.04
N LYS A 388 -10.75 0.64 17.83
CA LYS A 388 -9.33 0.60 17.42
C LYS A 388 -8.57 1.88 17.79
N ASP A 389 -9.27 2.94 18.17
CA ASP A 389 -8.64 4.25 18.42
C ASP A 389 -7.80 4.30 19.69
N ARG A 390 -7.71 3.21 20.47
CA ARG A 390 -6.94 3.10 21.72
C ARG A 390 -7.18 4.27 22.68
N LEU A 391 -8.35 4.87 22.59
CA LEU A 391 -8.79 5.94 23.48
C LEU A 391 -9.40 5.34 24.74
N SER A 392 -9.44 6.12 25.82
CA SER A 392 -10.15 5.69 27.04
C SER A 392 -11.60 5.31 26.69
N SER A 393 -12.09 4.18 27.21
CA SER A 393 -13.46 3.70 27.01
C SER A 393 -14.54 4.69 27.47
N SER A 394 -14.16 5.69 28.26
CA SER A 394 -15.02 6.77 28.75
C SER A 394 -15.00 8.03 27.88
N LEU A 395 -14.08 8.13 26.89
CA LEU A 395 -13.98 9.31 26.04
C LEU A 395 -15.08 9.30 24.99
N LYS A 396 -15.98 10.28 25.05
CA LYS A 396 -16.99 10.56 24.03
C LYS A 396 -16.48 11.67 23.12
N GLY A 397 -16.92 11.69 21.87
CA GLY A 397 -16.54 12.72 20.91
C GLY A 397 -16.50 12.23 19.47
N VAL A 398 -16.05 13.10 18.57
CA VAL A 398 -15.76 12.78 17.17
C VAL A 398 -14.29 12.99 16.88
N ILE A 399 -13.68 12.06 16.16
CA ILE A 399 -12.26 12.13 15.80
C ILE A 399 -12.05 12.96 14.52
N VAL A 400 -11.06 13.83 14.56
CA VAL A 400 -10.55 14.52 13.37
C VAL A 400 -9.73 13.51 12.55
N SER A 401 -10.32 13.01 11.46
CA SER A 401 -9.67 12.04 10.56
C SER A 401 -8.62 12.69 9.67
N SER A 402 -8.87 13.92 9.23
CA SER A 402 -7.88 14.78 8.57
C SER A 402 -8.28 16.26 8.66
N VAL A 403 -7.32 17.15 8.36
CA VAL A 403 -7.53 18.59 8.24
C VAL A 403 -7.08 19.02 6.85
N ILE A 404 -7.91 19.80 6.14
CA ILE A 404 -7.59 20.30 4.81
C ILE A 404 -6.46 21.34 4.94
N ILE A 405 -5.45 21.24 4.07
CA ILE A 405 -4.33 22.22 3.98
C ILE A 405 -4.91 23.59 3.63
N ASP A 406 -4.37 24.65 4.26
CA ASP A 406 -4.80 26.05 4.10
C ASP A 406 -6.27 26.28 4.49
N SER A 407 -6.80 25.47 5.40
CA SER A 407 -8.12 25.66 6.00
C SER A 407 -8.05 26.40 7.32
N LYS A 408 -9.16 27.00 7.73
CA LYS A 408 -9.29 27.69 9.01
C LYS A 408 -9.03 26.75 10.21
N ALA A 409 -9.47 25.48 10.11
CA ALA A 409 -9.17 24.48 11.12
C ALA A 409 -7.66 24.21 11.29
N MET A 410 -6.89 24.26 10.19
CA MET A 410 -5.43 24.16 10.24
C MET A 410 -4.78 25.40 10.86
N GLU A 411 -5.25 26.59 10.53
CA GLU A 411 -4.76 27.87 11.07
C GLU A 411 -4.91 27.94 12.58
N VAL A 412 -6.04 27.48 13.11
CA VAL A 412 -6.30 27.45 14.57
C VAL A 412 -5.66 26.24 15.28
N GLY A 413 -4.85 25.44 14.57
CA GLY A 413 -4.01 24.40 15.14
C GLY A 413 -4.71 23.07 15.46
N ILE A 414 -5.87 22.79 14.84
CA ILE A 414 -6.51 21.48 14.92
C ILE A 414 -5.72 20.48 14.08
N LYS A 415 -5.56 19.25 14.57
CA LYS A 415 -4.72 18.22 13.96
C LYS A 415 -5.49 16.90 13.80
N LYS A 416 -5.03 16.08 12.86
CA LYS A 416 -5.48 14.69 12.75
C LYS A 416 -5.25 13.96 14.07
N GLY A 417 -6.25 13.20 14.50
CA GLY A 417 -6.24 12.45 15.77
C GLY A 417 -6.81 13.22 16.97
N ASP A 418 -7.09 14.50 16.81
CA ASP A 418 -7.84 15.25 17.84
C ASP A 418 -9.25 14.69 17.98
N VAL A 419 -9.78 14.70 19.20
CA VAL A 419 -11.16 14.34 19.47
C VAL A 419 -11.92 15.58 19.88
N ILE A 420 -12.89 15.99 19.08
CA ILE A 420 -13.80 17.10 19.44
C ILE A 420 -14.83 16.55 20.42
N ILE A 421 -14.83 17.10 21.64
CA ILE A 421 -15.66 16.65 22.76
C ILE A 421 -16.79 17.63 23.09
N GLN A 422 -16.68 18.90 22.63
CA GLN A 422 -17.69 19.93 22.89
C GLN A 422 -17.57 21.05 21.89
N ILE A 423 -18.71 21.67 21.51
CA ILE A 423 -18.79 22.91 20.72
C ILE A 423 -19.70 23.86 21.48
N GLY A 424 -19.16 25.06 21.85
CA GLY A 424 -19.87 26.00 22.70
C GLY A 424 -20.29 25.33 24.01
N ASN A 425 -21.59 25.28 24.29
CA ASN A 425 -22.16 24.62 25.46
C ASN A 425 -22.67 23.20 25.19
N SER A 426 -22.49 22.66 23.97
CA SER A 426 -23.01 21.34 23.56
C SER A 426 -21.93 20.29 23.65
N GLU A 427 -22.09 19.29 24.52
CA GLU A 427 -21.24 18.10 24.54
C GLU A 427 -21.43 17.29 23.24
N ILE A 428 -20.34 16.70 22.74
CA ILE A 428 -20.31 15.92 21.50
C ILE A 428 -19.96 14.47 21.84
N GLY A 429 -20.83 13.54 21.48
CA GLY A 429 -20.61 12.11 21.59
C GLY A 429 -20.76 11.35 20.27
N SER A 430 -21.30 12.03 19.24
CA SER A 430 -21.54 11.45 17.91
C SER A 430 -21.39 12.49 16.79
N LEU A 431 -21.26 12.03 15.54
CA LEU A 431 -21.28 12.92 14.36
C LEU A 431 -22.61 13.66 14.19
N GLU A 432 -23.72 13.09 14.64
CA GLU A 432 -25.02 13.71 14.59
C GLU A 432 -25.09 14.91 15.54
N GLU A 433 -24.68 14.72 16.79
CA GLU A 433 -24.58 15.78 17.79
C GLU A 433 -23.59 16.88 17.37
N PHE A 434 -22.48 16.50 16.73
CA PHE A 434 -21.55 17.45 16.13
C PHE A 434 -22.24 18.33 15.06
N ARG A 435 -22.98 17.74 14.13
CA ARG A 435 -23.68 18.47 13.06
C ARG A 435 -24.72 19.45 13.62
N GLU A 436 -25.45 19.02 14.62
CA GLU A 436 -26.44 19.86 15.29
C GLU A 436 -25.78 21.05 16.02
N ALA A 437 -24.75 20.79 16.83
CA ALA A 437 -24.02 21.83 17.55
C ALA A 437 -23.34 22.80 16.57
N TRP A 438 -22.71 22.27 15.50
CA TRP A 438 -22.08 23.09 14.47
C TRP A 438 -23.04 24.04 13.77
N SER A 439 -24.27 23.63 13.52
CA SER A 439 -25.28 24.44 12.85
C SER A 439 -25.87 25.54 13.74
N ARG A 440 -25.88 25.34 15.05
CA ARG A 440 -26.43 26.29 16.04
C ARG A 440 -25.48 27.44 16.34
N GLU A 441 -24.17 27.15 16.40
CA GLU A 441 -23.16 28.10 16.86
C GLU A 441 -22.56 28.87 15.67
N LYS A 442 -22.58 30.20 15.73
CA LYS A 442 -21.94 31.08 14.74
C LYS A 442 -20.45 31.28 15.02
N GLU A 443 -20.10 31.48 16.28
CA GLU A 443 -18.73 31.49 16.79
C GLU A 443 -18.50 30.17 17.54
N ARG A 444 -17.69 29.28 16.98
CA ARG A 444 -17.56 27.91 17.47
C ARG A 444 -16.37 27.77 18.38
N LEU A 445 -16.61 27.87 19.66
CA LEU A 445 -15.62 27.53 20.68
C LEU A 445 -15.52 26.00 20.78
N ILE A 446 -14.41 25.42 20.31
CA ILE A 446 -14.24 23.98 20.18
C ILE A 446 -13.30 23.46 21.26
N TYR A 447 -13.77 22.49 22.04
CA TYR A 447 -12.96 21.76 23.01
C TYR A 447 -12.47 20.46 22.40
N ILE A 448 -11.16 20.26 22.43
CA ILE A 448 -10.45 19.16 21.76
C ILE A 448 -9.69 18.38 22.82
N ASN A 449 -9.89 17.07 22.87
CA ASN A 449 -9.00 16.18 23.60
C ASN A 449 -7.89 15.70 22.67
N ARG A 450 -6.64 15.97 23.02
CA ARG A 450 -5.43 15.53 22.32
C ARG A 450 -4.53 14.79 23.29
N GLY A 451 -4.51 13.46 23.19
CA GLY A 451 -3.66 12.63 24.05
C GLY A 451 -3.95 12.76 25.54
N GLY A 452 -5.20 12.99 25.93
CA GLY A 452 -5.63 13.16 27.32
C GLY A 452 -5.64 14.62 27.82
N SER A 453 -5.04 15.56 27.09
CA SER A 453 -5.07 17.00 27.41
C SER A 453 -6.20 17.71 26.64
N ILE A 454 -6.87 18.65 27.32
CA ILE A 454 -7.95 19.44 26.69
C ILE A 454 -7.38 20.74 26.16
N TYR A 455 -7.65 21.02 24.89
CA TYR A 455 -7.32 22.26 24.20
C TYR A 455 -8.60 22.99 23.81
N LEU A 456 -8.53 24.29 23.79
CA LEU A 456 -9.64 25.17 23.43
C LEU A 456 -9.22 26.02 22.24
N THR A 457 -10.08 26.08 21.23
CA THR A 457 -9.84 26.95 20.06
C THR A 457 -11.14 27.54 19.54
N LEU A 458 -11.06 28.66 18.83
CA LEU A 458 -12.19 29.32 18.18
C LEU A 458 -12.11 29.10 16.67
N LEU A 459 -13.19 28.61 16.09
CA LEU A 459 -13.27 28.29 14.65
C LEU A 459 -14.42 29.07 13.97
#